data_0a3dec07a28b86fb57db581a1a4f1bfe
#
_entry.id   0a3dec07a28b86fb57db581a1a4f1bfe
#
_cell.length_a   1.000
_cell.length_b   1.000
_cell.length_c   1.000
_cell.angle_alpha   90.00
_cell.angle_beta   90.00
_cell.angle_gamma   90.00
#
_symmetry.space_group_name_H-M   'P 1'
#
loop_
_entity.id
_entity.type
_entity.pdbx_description
1 polymer ?
#
loop_
_entity_poly.entity_id
_entity_poly.type
_entity_poly.pdbx_seq_one_letter_code
_entity_poly.pdbx_strand_id
1 'polypeptide(L)'
;MRSSLTCSRRVWLIGCACFAQSFAANADFVEDSTVALGLRNAYIDRDFKQHDAAKSRVGSWTQGFDLRVSSGYTEGPVQFGVETSTQWAYRLDGGGGRGPDSVIPYDASKGEQVRDYGRTGVTGKVKYSQTEVRVGELRPRLPVAYIDDSRQLVTTYQGVMVESKEWSNLALTAGRINQIASRESSNREKIYLMNGANIRRPSDGLNFAGATYQFSPNLSATYFYGQLEDIYQQNYLGLSNRWALSADYTLLTELRYYQNREDGQALYGKIDNKSYGAMTTVKTGGHALGVGYQRMLGDSAFPLFNGYAPQPYLVNWSTVGFFKANEASWQLRYDYDFVALGVPGLRFMTRYLRGSGIDRGNNDLDQNVESERNFVFSYVVQSGALKGLGFEWRNIDVKTRYGSGRASGADYAENRLITTYTWNF
;
A
#
# COMPACT_ATOMS: atom_id res chain seq x y z
N MET A 1 -8.81 -27.98 -61.94
CA MET A 1 -9.40 -28.52 -60.69
C MET A 1 -8.96 -27.61 -59.49
N ARG A 2 -9.84 -26.76 -59.02
CA ARG A 2 -9.62 -25.88 -57.86
C ARG A 2 -10.39 -26.47 -56.71
N SER A 3 -9.73 -26.82 -55.61
CA SER A 3 -10.39 -27.18 -54.37
C SER A 3 -10.18 -26.05 -53.35
N SER A 4 -11.25 -25.37 -53.02
CA SER A 4 -11.35 -24.35 -51.98
C SER A 4 -11.45 -25.03 -50.63
N LEU A 5 -10.49 -24.76 -49.74
CA LEU A 5 -10.57 -25.11 -48.32
C LEU A 5 -11.16 -23.94 -47.54
N THR A 6 -12.42 -24.07 -47.18
CA THR A 6 -13.10 -23.19 -46.24
C THR A 6 -12.69 -23.52 -44.79
N CYS A 7 -11.94 -22.64 -44.14
CA CYS A 7 -11.60 -22.72 -42.74
C CYS A 7 -12.77 -22.18 -41.89
N SER A 8 -13.54 -23.06 -41.27
CA SER A 8 -14.62 -22.70 -40.36
C SER A 8 -14.04 -22.35 -38.98
N ARG A 9 -14.09 -21.08 -38.62
CA ARG A 9 -13.84 -20.60 -37.24
C ARG A 9 -14.97 -21.08 -36.35
N ARG A 10 -14.74 -22.11 -35.56
CA ARG A 10 -15.60 -22.48 -34.44
C ARG A 10 -15.27 -21.55 -33.28
N VAL A 11 -16.13 -20.57 -33.05
CA VAL A 11 -16.20 -19.80 -31.79
C VAL A 11 -16.70 -20.75 -30.71
N TRP A 12 -15.84 -21.09 -29.77
CA TRP A 12 -16.25 -21.76 -28.53
C TRP A 12 -16.88 -20.71 -27.61
N LEU A 13 -18.20 -20.59 -27.71
CA LEU A 13 -19.01 -20.04 -26.61
C LEU A 13 -18.99 -21.10 -25.51
N ILE A 14 -18.08 -20.92 -24.54
CA ILE A 14 -18.19 -21.64 -23.27
C ILE A 14 -19.41 -21.06 -22.57
N GLY A 15 -20.50 -21.78 -22.70
CA GLY A 15 -21.71 -21.51 -21.96
C GLY A 15 -21.43 -21.62 -20.46
N CYS A 16 -21.60 -20.53 -19.73
CA CYS A 16 -21.96 -20.55 -18.34
C CYS A 16 -23.37 -21.16 -18.25
N ALA A 17 -23.46 -22.49 -18.38
CA ALA A 17 -24.66 -23.23 -18.08
C ALA A 17 -24.72 -23.41 -16.58
N CYS A 18 -25.46 -22.51 -15.91
CA CYS A 18 -26.57 -22.84 -15.04
C CYS A 18 -26.32 -23.83 -13.92
N PHE A 19 -26.02 -23.31 -12.77
CA PHE A 19 -26.76 -23.72 -11.60
C PHE A 19 -27.91 -22.71 -11.37
N ALA A 20 -28.93 -22.78 -12.19
CA ALA A 20 -30.24 -22.23 -11.92
C ALA A 20 -31.00 -23.23 -11.03
N GLN A 21 -30.53 -23.49 -9.83
CA GLN A 21 -31.42 -23.82 -8.72
C GLN A 21 -31.93 -22.49 -8.22
N SER A 22 -33.22 -22.29 -8.30
CA SER A 22 -34.01 -21.20 -7.73
C SER A 22 -33.71 -21.07 -6.24
N PHE A 23 -32.60 -20.44 -5.89
CA PHE A 23 -32.57 -19.68 -4.68
C PHE A 23 -33.57 -18.54 -4.94
N ALA A 24 -34.64 -18.47 -4.15
CA ALA A 24 -35.30 -17.22 -3.89
C ALA A 24 -34.19 -16.30 -3.36
N ALA A 25 -33.50 -15.61 -4.27
CA ALA A 25 -32.50 -14.63 -3.92
C ALA A 25 -33.30 -13.50 -3.30
N ASN A 26 -33.29 -13.43 -2.00
CA ASN A 26 -33.96 -12.42 -1.26
C ASN A 26 -33.36 -11.06 -1.65
N ALA A 27 -34.18 -10.03 -1.55
CA ALA A 27 -33.89 -8.66 -1.91
C ALA A 27 -32.50 -8.19 -1.40
N ASP A 28 -32.13 -8.56 -0.19
CA ASP A 28 -30.90 -8.17 0.52
C ASP A 28 -29.60 -8.52 -0.24
N PHE A 29 -29.55 -9.69 -0.92
CA PHE A 29 -28.31 -10.06 -1.65
C PHE A 29 -28.04 -9.16 -2.85
N VAL A 30 -29.06 -8.71 -3.55
CA VAL A 30 -28.98 -7.85 -4.72
C VAL A 30 -29.14 -6.37 -4.33
N GLU A 31 -30.10 -6.05 -3.46
CA GLU A 31 -30.41 -4.68 -3.04
C GLU A 31 -29.27 -4.04 -2.23
N ASP A 32 -28.59 -4.83 -1.39
CA ASP A 32 -27.41 -4.38 -0.63
C ASP A 32 -26.10 -4.48 -1.44
N SER A 33 -26.19 -4.80 -2.73
CA SER A 33 -25.01 -4.82 -3.59
C SER A 33 -24.50 -3.41 -3.84
N THR A 34 -23.18 -3.29 -3.83
CA THR A 34 -22.51 -2.02 -4.11
C THR A 34 -21.61 -2.14 -5.33
N VAL A 35 -21.67 -1.13 -6.19
CA VAL A 35 -20.79 -1.01 -7.34
C VAL A 35 -20.02 0.31 -7.23
N ALA A 36 -18.70 0.24 -7.26
CA ALA A 36 -17.86 1.42 -7.22
C ALA A 36 -16.87 1.40 -8.38
N LEU A 37 -16.83 2.47 -9.16
CA LEU A 37 -15.84 2.69 -10.22
C LEU A 37 -14.92 3.83 -9.82
N GLY A 38 -13.70 3.49 -9.42
CA GLY A 38 -12.63 4.44 -9.15
C GLY A 38 -11.87 4.80 -10.41
N LEU A 39 -11.68 6.09 -10.64
CA LEU A 39 -10.83 6.64 -11.69
C LEU A 39 -9.63 7.33 -11.07
N ARG A 40 -8.46 7.13 -11.67
CA ARG A 40 -7.22 7.79 -11.26
C ARG A 40 -6.42 8.21 -12.48
N ASN A 41 -6.33 9.51 -12.72
CA ASN A 41 -5.38 10.08 -13.65
C ASN A 41 -4.13 10.50 -12.88
N ALA A 42 -2.95 10.08 -13.31
CA ALA A 42 -1.71 10.40 -12.62
C ALA A 42 -0.60 10.74 -13.62
N TYR A 43 -0.05 11.92 -13.46
CA TYR A 43 1.20 12.33 -14.08
C TYR A 43 2.29 12.32 -13.02
N ILE A 44 3.34 11.54 -13.25
CA ILE A 44 4.51 11.44 -12.37
C ILE A 44 5.74 11.74 -13.20
N ASP A 45 6.56 12.63 -12.67
CA ASP A 45 7.78 13.09 -13.32
C ASP A 45 8.88 13.23 -12.29
N ARG A 46 10.02 12.58 -12.53
CA ARG A 46 11.18 12.55 -11.65
C ARG A 46 12.42 12.98 -12.40
N ASP A 47 13.02 14.06 -11.93
CA ASP A 47 14.27 14.61 -12.44
C ASP A 47 15.44 14.24 -11.50
N PHE A 48 16.40 13.48 -12.01
CA PHE A 48 17.61 13.12 -11.29
C PHE A 48 18.65 14.24 -11.42
N LYS A 49 19.13 14.70 -10.27
CA LYS A 49 20.09 15.82 -10.17
C LYS A 49 21.54 15.35 -10.20
N GLN A 50 21.78 14.04 -10.07
CA GLN A 50 23.12 13.45 -10.12
C GLN A 50 23.66 13.49 -11.53
N HIS A 51 24.89 13.95 -11.67
CA HIS A 51 25.56 14.06 -12.98
C HIS A 51 25.78 12.69 -13.66
N ASP A 52 25.95 11.64 -12.87
CA ASP A 52 26.19 10.27 -13.29
C ASP A 52 24.94 9.38 -13.25
N ALA A 53 23.76 9.98 -13.12
CA ALA A 53 22.50 9.22 -13.20
C ALA A 53 22.36 8.54 -14.56
N ALA A 54 22.02 7.26 -14.57
CA ALA A 54 21.78 6.48 -15.79
C ALA A 54 20.72 7.11 -16.71
N LYS A 55 19.82 7.88 -16.12
CA LYS A 55 18.81 8.71 -16.81
C LYS A 55 18.63 10.01 -16.05
N SER A 56 18.57 11.13 -16.77
CA SER A 56 18.29 12.44 -16.18
C SER A 56 16.83 12.58 -15.74
N ARG A 57 15.91 11.86 -16.39
CA ARG A 57 14.48 11.97 -16.14
C ARG A 57 13.75 10.64 -16.38
N VAL A 58 12.80 10.30 -15.49
CA VAL A 58 11.85 9.20 -15.66
C VAL A 58 10.46 9.67 -15.30
N GLY A 59 9.44 9.04 -15.89
CA GLY A 59 8.07 9.37 -15.57
C GLY A 59 7.07 8.93 -16.63
N SER A 60 5.80 9.02 -16.27
CA SER A 60 4.70 8.69 -17.16
C SER A 60 3.43 9.46 -16.80
N TRP A 61 2.56 9.60 -17.79
CA TRP A 61 1.18 10.00 -17.61
C TRP A 61 0.28 8.80 -17.86
N THR A 62 -0.59 8.51 -16.91
CA THR A 62 -1.34 7.25 -16.87
C THR A 62 -2.78 7.47 -16.44
N GLN A 63 -3.68 6.60 -16.90
CA GLN A 63 -5.07 6.53 -16.48
C GLN A 63 -5.36 5.15 -15.91
N GLY A 64 -5.86 5.08 -14.68
CA GLY A 64 -6.27 3.86 -14.00
C GLY A 64 -7.78 3.79 -13.77
N PHE A 65 -8.28 2.56 -13.69
CA PHE A 65 -9.66 2.17 -13.40
C PHE A 65 -9.65 1.07 -12.34
N ASP A 66 -10.51 1.17 -11.33
CA ASP A 66 -10.72 0.14 -10.30
C ASP A 66 -12.22 -0.07 -10.13
N LEU A 67 -12.78 -1.04 -10.87
CA LEU A 67 -14.17 -1.45 -10.73
C LEU A 67 -14.29 -2.49 -9.61
N ARG A 68 -15.11 -2.20 -8.62
CA ARG A 68 -15.43 -3.12 -7.52
C ARG A 68 -16.91 -3.34 -7.45
N VAL A 69 -17.29 -4.61 -7.35
CA VAL A 69 -18.66 -5.05 -7.14
C VAL A 69 -18.68 -5.93 -5.90
N SER A 70 -19.50 -5.62 -4.93
CA SER A 70 -19.71 -6.42 -3.73
C SER A 70 -21.19 -6.71 -3.58
N SER A 71 -21.57 -7.98 -3.54
CA SER A 71 -22.93 -8.37 -3.21
C SER A 71 -23.26 -8.05 -1.76
N GLY A 72 -24.53 -7.91 -1.43
CA GLY A 72 -25.05 -8.13 -0.09
C GLY A 72 -24.79 -9.54 0.38
N TYR A 73 -25.43 -9.93 1.47
CA TYR A 73 -25.35 -11.29 2.02
C TYR A 73 -26.67 -12.03 1.83
N THR A 74 -26.60 -13.37 1.73
CA THR A 74 -27.78 -14.22 1.78
C THR A 74 -28.41 -14.16 3.18
N GLU A 75 -29.70 -14.51 3.28
CA GLU A 75 -30.36 -14.65 4.56
C GLU A 75 -29.88 -15.90 5.32
N GLY A 76 -30.22 -15.94 6.62
CA GLY A 76 -29.94 -17.06 7.52
C GLY A 76 -28.82 -16.80 8.51
N PRO A 77 -28.53 -17.74 9.41
CA PRO A 77 -27.50 -17.58 10.43
C PRO A 77 -26.11 -17.63 9.86
N VAL A 78 -25.89 -18.34 8.77
CA VAL A 78 -24.64 -18.33 7.97
C VAL A 78 -24.94 -17.67 6.65
N GLN A 79 -24.30 -16.56 6.40
CA GLN A 79 -24.56 -15.66 5.28
C GLN A 79 -23.42 -15.75 4.27
N PHE A 80 -23.73 -15.72 2.99
CA PHE A 80 -22.76 -15.80 1.89
C PHE A 80 -22.82 -14.54 1.04
N GLY A 81 -21.67 -14.10 0.58
CA GLY A 81 -21.52 -12.99 -0.34
C GLY A 81 -20.33 -13.19 -1.27
N VAL A 82 -20.23 -12.34 -2.28
CA VAL A 82 -19.13 -12.34 -3.25
C VAL A 82 -18.68 -10.92 -3.55
N GLU A 83 -17.38 -10.76 -3.72
CA GLU A 83 -16.80 -9.52 -4.24
C GLU A 83 -16.02 -9.83 -5.52
N THR A 84 -16.03 -8.90 -6.46
CA THR A 84 -15.12 -8.91 -7.61
C THR A 84 -14.49 -7.54 -7.77
N SER A 85 -13.25 -7.54 -8.21
CA SER A 85 -12.54 -6.32 -8.56
C SER A 85 -11.84 -6.48 -9.89
N THR A 86 -11.94 -5.46 -10.75
CA THR A 86 -11.20 -5.38 -11.99
C THR A 86 -10.42 -4.08 -12.00
N GLN A 87 -9.10 -4.20 -12.05
CA GLN A 87 -8.19 -3.07 -12.11
C GLN A 87 -7.54 -3.03 -13.49
N TRP A 88 -7.45 -1.85 -14.07
CA TRP A 88 -6.83 -1.67 -15.36
C TRP A 88 -6.21 -0.28 -15.50
N ALA A 89 -5.07 -0.18 -16.18
CA ALA A 89 -4.37 1.06 -16.38
C ALA A 89 -3.80 1.19 -17.79
N TYR A 90 -3.81 2.41 -18.28
CA TYR A 90 -3.24 2.84 -19.55
C TYR A 90 -2.12 3.84 -19.34
N ARG A 91 -1.07 3.72 -20.15
CA ARG A 91 -0.09 4.77 -20.38
C ARG A 91 -0.64 5.74 -21.42
N LEU A 92 -0.80 7.00 -21.05
CA LEU A 92 -1.18 8.08 -21.95
C LEU A 92 0.07 8.71 -22.60
N ASP A 93 1.15 8.89 -21.80
CA ASP A 93 2.46 9.36 -22.26
C ASP A 93 3.59 8.77 -21.38
N GLY A 94 4.84 8.83 -21.86
CA GLY A 94 6.02 8.37 -21.12
C GLY A 94 6.65 7.09 -21.64
N GLY A 95 6.46 6.77 -22.93
CA GLY A 95 7.16 5.69 -23.64
C GLY A 95 8.67 5.85 -23.68
N GLY A 96 9.31 5.28 -24.69
CA GLY A 96 10.74 5.13 -24.88
C GLY A 96 11.69 6.09 -24.14
N GLY A 97 12.65 5.52 -23.44
CA GLY A 97 13.66 6.29 -22.70
C GLY A 97 13.25 6.81 -21.32
N ARG A 98 11.94 6.87 -20.95
CA ARG A 98 11.46 7.43 -19.69
C ARG A 98 11.21 6.42 -18.57
N GLY A 99 11.50 5.16 -18.75
CA GLY A 99 11.32 4.12 -17.72
C GLY A 99 12.64 3.44 -17.35
N PRO A 100 12.62 2.59 -16.31
CA PRO A 100 11.51 2.31 -15.42
C PRO A 100 11.22 3.46 -14.45
N ASP A 101 9.94 3.75 -14.19
CA ASP A 101 9.49 4.82 -13.27
C ASP A 101 8.78 4.29 -12.02
N SER A 102 8.60 2.99 -11.91
CA SER A 102 7.86 2.32 -10.83
C SER A 102 6.40 2.75 -10.73
N VAL A 103 5.78 3.15 -11.84
CA VAL A 103 4.36 3.52 -11.94
C VAL A 103 3.58 2.42 -12.66
N ILE A 104 4.09 1.99 -13.81
CA ILE A 104 3.55 0.90 -14.62
C ILE A 104 4.66 -0.08 -14.99
N PRO A 105 4.34 -1.33 -15.38
CA PRO A 105 5.34 -2.33 -15.73
C PRO A 105 6.30 -1.84 -16.83
N TYR A 106 7.55 -2.24 -16.73
CA TYR A 106 8.58 -1.93 -17.71
C TYR A 106 8.93 -3.17 -18.53
N ASP A 107 8.81 -3.07 -19.87
CA ASP A 107 9.22 -4.10 -20.81
C ASP A 107 10.69 -3.87 -21.19
N ALA A 108 11.58 -4.61 -20.54
CA ALA A 108 13.03 -4.49 -20.78
C ALA A 108 13.42 -4.86 -22.21
N SER A 109 12.65 -5.72 -22.90
CA SER A 109 12.92 -6.13 -24.29
C SER A 109 12.66 -5.02 -25.29
N LYS A 110 11.73 -4.12 -24.97
CA LYS A 110 11.39 -2.94 -25.79
C LYS A 110 12.04 -1.65 -25.29
N GLY A 111 12.59 -1.65 -24.07
CA GLY A 111 13.17 -0.47 -23.47
C GLY A 111 12.16 0.62 -23.07
N GLU A 112 10.89 0.23 -22.86
CA GLU A 112 9.81 1.15 -22.52
C GLU A 112 8.79 0.56 -21.53
N GLN A 113 7.99 1.41 -20.90
CA GLN A 113 6.83 0.99 -20.12
C GLN A 113 5.76 0.37 -21.03
N VAL A 114 5.05 -0.65 -20.52
CA VAL A 114 3.92 -1.26 -21.24
C VAL A 114 2.84 -0.22 -21.54
N ARG A 115 2.04 -0.47 -22.58
CA ARG A 115 0.96 0.44 -22.97
C ARG A 115 -0.22 0.36 -22.02
N ASP A 116 -0.54 -0.85 -21.61
CA ASP A 116 -1.63 -1.14 -20.68
C ASP A 116 -1.36 -2.43 -19.90
N TYR A 117 -2.01 -2.57 -18.78
CA TYR A 117 -2.00 -3.77 -17.95
C TYR A 117 -3.19 -3.76 -16.99
N GLY A 118 -3.61 -4.94 -16.56
CA GLY A 118 -4.74 -5.06 -15.66
C GLY A 118 -4.89 -6.45 -15.09
N ARG A 119 -5.80 -6.61 -14.15
CA ARG A 119 -6.15 -7.88 -13.53
C ARG A 119 -7.55 -7.87 -12.94
N THR A 120 -8.11 -9.06 -12.78
CA THR A 120 -9.38 -9.29 -12.09
C THR A 120 -9.19 -10.24 -10.92
N GLY A 121 -9.88 -9.96 -9.82
CA GLY A 121 -9.92 -10.79 -8.63
C GLY A 121 -11.34 -11.08 -8.19
N VAL A 122 -11.52 -12.21 -7.50
CA VAL A 122 -12.80 -12.61 -6.90
C VAL A 122 -12.55 -13.03 -5.46
N THR A 123 -13.49 -12.70 -4.57
CA THR A 123 -13.47 -13.03 -3.16
C THR A 123 -14.81 -13.57 -2.73
N GLY A 124 -14.84 -14.80 -2.24
CA GLY A 124 -16.00 -15.35 -1.52
C GLY A 124 -16.02 -14.83 -0.09
N LYS A 125 -17.19 -14.48 0.40
CA LYS A 125 -17.44 -14.03 1.78
C LYS A 125 -18.38 -14.97 2.49
N VAL A 126 -18.05 -15.33 3.71
CA VAL A 126 -18.96 -16.08 4.61
C VAL A 126 -19.02 -15.34 5.94
N LYS A 127 -20.22 -15.04 6.40
CA LYS A 127 -20.43 -14.30 7.64
C LYS A 127 -21.33 -15.10 8.59
N TYR A 128 -20.93 -15.16 9.84
CA TYR A 128 -21.73 -15.68 10.94
C TYR A 128 -21.62 -14.70 12.11
N SER A 129 -22.77 -14.17 12.55
CA SER A 129 -22.79 -13.13 13.58
C SER A 129 -21.90 -11.93 13.21
N GLN A 130 -20.89 -11.60 14.02
CA GLN A 130 -19.91 -10.54 13.81
C GLN A 130 -18.57 -11.08 13.27
N THR A 131 -18.55 -12.33 12.81
CA THR A 131 -17.36 -12.98 12.26
C THR A 131 -17.50 -13.16 10.75
N GLU A 132 -16.53 -12.71 9.98
CA GLU A 132 -16.48 -12.80 8.53
C GLU A 132 -15.21 -13.53 8.08
N VAL A 133 -15.38 -14.48 7.15
CA VAL A 133 -14.29 -15.16 6.44
C VAL A 133 -14.29 -14.71 4.99
N ARG A 134 -13.14 -14.31 4.50
CA ARG A 134 -12.90 -13.94 3.10
C ARG A 134 -11.91 -14.91 2.47
N VAL A 135 -12.24 -15.42 1.29
CA VAL A 135 -11.41 -16.38 0.54
C VAL A 135 -11.27 -15.89 -0.88
N GLY A 136 -10.05 -15.72 -1.35
CA GLY A 136 -9.76 -15.25 -2.69
C GLY A 136 -8.83 -14.05 -2.73
N GLU A 137 -9.18 -13.01 -3.51
CA GLU A 137 -8.40 -11.78 -3.56
C GLU A 137 -8.65 -10.92 -2.31
N LEU A 138 -7.57 -10.58 -1.60
CA LEU A 138 -7.60 -9.82 -0.36
C LEU A 138 -6.91 -8.47 -0.52
N ARG A 139 -7.40 -7.46 0.19
CA ARG A 139 -6.80 -6.12 0.28
C ARG A 139 -6.56 -5.74 1.76
N PRO A 140 -5.70 -6.45 2.50
CA PRO A 140 -5.47 -6.18 3.92
C PRO A 140 -4.82 -4.83 4.16
N ARG A 141 -5.11 -4.23 5.31
CA ARG A 141 -4.46 -3.02 5.84
C ARG A 141 -3.94 -3.29 7.24
N LEU A 142 -3.09 -4.32 7.36
CA LEU A 142 -2.59 -4.86 8.62
C LEU A 142 -1.10 -4.54 8.80
N PRO A 143 -0.58 -4.50 10.03
CA PRO A 143 0.84 -4.25 10.27
C PRO A 143 1.78 -5.27 9.60
N VAL A 144 1.29 -6.48 9.37
CA VAL A 144 2.05 -7.60 8.78
C VAL A 144 1.76 -7.83 7.31
N ALA A 145 0.71 -7.20 6.75
CA ALA A 145 0.35 -7.24 5.34
C ALA A 145 -0.42 -5.98 4.95
N TYR A 146 0.10 -5.20 4.04
CA TYR A 146 -0.53 -3.95 3.63
C TYR A 146 -0.56 -3.79 2.11
N ILE A 147 -1.62 -3.18 1.59
CA ILE A 147 -1.74 -2.85 0.17
C ILE A 147 -0.95 -1.61 -0.18
N ASP A 148 -0.45 -1.54 -1.41
CA ASP A 148 0.03 -0.27 -2.00
C ASP A 148 -1.01 0.25 -2.98
N ASP A 149 -1.63 1.38 -2.64
CA ASP A 149 -2.61 2.11 -3.45
C ASP A 149 -2.02 3.42 -4.01
N SER A 150 -0.70 3.55 -3.99
CA SER A 150 -0.01 4.78 -4.41
C SER A 150 0.20 4.90 -5.92
N ARG A 151 -0.17 3.88 -6.70
CA ARG A 151 -0.03 3.81 -8.15
C ARG A 151 -1.39 3.49 -8.81
N GLN A 152 -1.37 3.09 -10.09
CA GLN A 152 -2.60 2.85 -10.86
C GLN A 152 -3.34 1.59 -10.40
N LEU A 153 -2.65 0.47 -10.29
CA LEU A 153 -3.21 -0.73 -9.68
C LEU A 153 -2.83 -0.78 -8.19
N VAL A 154 -3.77 -1.28 -7.40
CA VAL A 154 -3.56 -1.51 -5.96
C VAL A 154 -2.95 -2.90 -5.77
N THR A 155 -1.89 -3.03 -4.98
CA THR A 155 -1.38 -4.34 -4.59
C THR A 155 -2.49 -5.19 -3.98
N THR A 156 -2.63 -6.43 -4.41
CA THR A 156 -3.59 -7.38 -3.85
C THR A 156 -2.91 -8.69 -3.48
N TYR A 157 -3.58 -9.47 -2.66
CA TYR A 157 -3.09 -10.75 -2.16
C TYR A 157 -4.08 -11.86 -2.45
N GLN A 158 -3.61 -13.10 -2.53
CA GLN A 158 -4.45 -14.28 -2.64
C GLN A 158 -4.34 -15.09 -1.35
N GLY A 159 -5.48 -15.43 -0.76
CA GLY A 159 -5.47 -16.16 0.52
C GLY A 159 -6.82 -16.27 1.19
N VAL A 160 -6.76 -16.47 2.51
CA VAL A 160 -7.92 -16.55 3.42
C VAL A 160 -7.67 -15.59 4.57
N MET A 161 -8.70 -14.85 4.96
CA MET A 161 -8.67 -13.94 6.11
C MET A 161 -9.98 -14.06 6.89
N VAL A 162 -9.86 -14.08 8.20
CA VAL A 162 -10.98 -14.08 9.15
C VAL A 162 -10.89 -12.83 10.00
N GLU A 163 -11.99 -12.12 10.11
CA GLU A 163 -12.16 -10.98 11.01
C GLU A 163 -13.34 -11.22 11.94
N SER A 164 -13.17 -11.01 13.24
CA SER A 164 -14.21 -11.20 14.24
C SER A 164 -14.30 -10.00 15.18
N LYS A 165 -15.54 -9.56 15.45
CA LYS A 165 -15.90 -8.47 16.36
C LYS A 165 -16.98 -8.91 17.35
N GLU A 166 -16.97 -10.19 17.72
CA GLU A 166 -17.95 -10.77 18.65
C GLU A 166 -17.90 -10.14 20.05
N TRP A 167 -16.74 -9.65 20.44
CA TRP A 167 -16.56 -8.96 21.71
C TRP A 167 -16.50 -7.44 21.50
N SER A 168 -17.25 -6.73 22.32
CA SER A 168 -17.16 -5.27 22.35
C SER A 168 -15.71 -4.83 22.61
N ASN A 169 -15.26 -3.83 21.88
CA ASN A 169 -13.91 -3.25 21.99
C ASN A 169 -12.75 -4.17 21.54
N LEU A 170 -12.99 -5.38 21.07
CA LEU A 170 -11.97 -6.30 20.58
C LEU A 170 -12.24 -6.71 19.13
N ALA A 171 -11.31 -6.39 18.24
CA ALA A 171 -11.29 -6.90 16.88
C ALA A 171 -10.16 -7.93 16.74
N LEU A 172 -10.50 -9.14 16.32
CA LEU A 172 -9.55 -10.21 16.03
C LEU A 172 -9.41 -10.38 14.52
N THR A 173 -8.20 -10.64 14.06
CA THR A 173 -7.92 -10.92 12.65
C THR A 173 -6.91 -12.05 12.57
N ALA A 174 -7.16 -13.03 11.68
CA ALA A 174 -6.21 -14.10 11.39
C ALA A 174 -6.29 -14.48 9.90
N GLY A 175 -5.26 -15.10 9.37
CA GLY A 175 -5.30 -15.54 7.98
C GLY A 175 -4.00 -16.11 7.46
N ARG A 176 -4.08 -16.51 6.18
CA ARG A 176 -2.95 -16.98 5.38
C ARG A 176 -3.01 -16.37 3.99
N ILE A 177 -1.88 -15.85 3.54
CA ILE A 177 -1.69 -15.30 2.20
C ILE A 177 -0.63 -16.14 1.49
N ASN A 178 -0.90 -16.57 0.25
CA ASN A 178 -0.02 -17.44 -0.51
C ASN A 178 0.67 -16.71 -1.67
N GLN A 179 0.03 -15.66 -2.21
CA GLN A 179 0.52 -14.93 -3.36
C GLN A 179 0.25 -13.44 -3.22
N ILE A 180 1.06 -12.68 -3.93
CA ILE A 180 0.94 -11.22 -4.06
C ILE A 180 0.86 -10.85 -5.54
N ALA A 181 0.00 -9.90 -5.88
CA ALA A 181 0.03 -9.21 -7.16
C ALA A 181 0.46 -7.77 -6.91
N SER A 182 1.65 -7.42 -7.39
CA SER A 182 2.21 -6.09 -7.17
C SER A 182 1.42 -5.00 -7.91
N ARG A 183 1.62 -3.75 -7.51
CA ARG A 183 1.04 -2.59 -8.20
C ARG A 183 1.50 -2.42 -9.65
N GLU A 184 2.61 -3.07 -10.04
CA GLU A 184 3.22 -3.02 -11.38
C GLU A 184 3.10 -4.35 -12.13
N SER A 185 2.14 -5.23 -11.78
CA SER A 185 2.01 -6.54 -12.42
C SER A 185 0.55 -6.93 -12.64
N SER A 186 0.29 -7.58 -13.76
CA SER A 186 -0.97 -8.31 -13.98
C SER A 186 -0.96 -9.69 -13.33
N ASN A 187 0.20 -10.21 -12.97
CA ASN A 187 0.38 -11.57 -12.49
C ASN A 187 0.42 -11.64 -10.96
N ARG A 188 0.01 -12.79 -10.43
CA ARG A 188 0.23 -13.18 -9.04
C ARG A 188 1.49 -14.02 -8.96
N GLU A 189 2.30 -13.78 -7.94
CA GLU A 189 3.52 -14.53 -7.68
C GLU A 189 3.62 -14.90 -6.20
N LYS A 190 4.44 -15.89 -5.86
CA LYS A 190 4.76 -16.20 -4.47
C LYS A 190 5.46 -15.03 -3.80
N ILE A 191 5.31 -14.95 -2.48
CA ILE A 191 5.94 -13.90 -1.68
C ILE A 191 7.42 -14.24 -1.45
N TYR A 192 8.30 -13.25 -1.61
CA TYR A 192 9.71 -13.33 -1.30
C TYR A 192 10.21 -11.98 -0.76
N LEU A 193 11.42 -11.91 -0.17
CA LEU A 193 11.95 -10.64 0.30
C LEU A 193 12.54 -9.79 -0.83
N MET A 194 12.21 -8.50 -0.81
CA MET A 194 12.99 -7.51 -1.55
C MET A 194 14.39 -7.39 -0.93
N ASN A 195 15.42 -7.55 -1.75
CA ASN A 195 16.82 -7.40 -1.35
C ASN A 195 17.62 -6.78 -2.48
N GLY A 196 18.74 -6.16 -2.13
CA GLY A 196 19.59 -5.45 -3.08
C GLY A 196 20.27 -6.36 -4.13
N ALA A 197 20.29 -7.67 -3.91
CA ALA A 197 20.87 -8.65 -4.83
C ALA A 197 19.86 -9.25 -5.82
N ASN A 198 18.58 -8.83 -5.76
CA ASN A 198 17.49 -9.37 -6.58
C ASN A 198 17.34 -10.91 -6.52
N ILE A 199 17.76 -11.52 -5.43
CA ILE A 199 17.62 -12.96 -5.21
C ILE A 199 16.16 -13.26 -4.89
N ARG A 200 15.54 -14.20 -5.61
CA ARG A 200 14.17 -14.63 -5.39
C ARG A 200 14.14 -16.02 -4.78
N ARG A 201 13.82 -16.10 -3.50
CA ARG A 201 13.59 -17.35 -2.75
C ARG A 201 12.18 -17.28 -2.17
N PRO A 202 11.19 -17.85 -2.88
CA PRO A 202 9.79 -17.68 -2.51
C PRO A 202 9.43 -18.51 -1.29
N SER A 203 8.56 -17.94 -0.44
CA SER A 203 7.90 -18.61 0.65
C SER A 203 6.64 -19.34 0.18
N ASP A 204 6.17 -20.33 0.94
CA ASP A 204 4.89 -21.00 0.72
C ASP A 204 3.70 -20.19 1.24
N GLY A 205 3.93 -19.21 2.10
CA GLY A 205 2.89 -18.29 2.52
C GLY A 205 3.25 -17.45 3.74
N LEU A 206 2.41 -16.45 3.98
CA LEU A 206 2.42 -15.60 5.16
C LEU A 206 1.23 -15.99 6.05
N ASN A 207 1.49 -16.60 7.19
CA ASN A 207 0.52 -16.80 8.26
C ASN A 207 0.48 -15.57 9.16
N PHE A 208 -0.70 -15.15 9.59
CA PHE A 208 -0.80 -14.02 10.52
C PHE A 208 -2.00 -14.14 11.44
N ALA A 209 -1.84 -13.55 12.63
CA ALA A 209 -2.92 -13.36 13.58
C ALA A 209 -2.66 -12.11 14.41
N GLY A 210 -3.73 -11.45 14.84
CA GLY A 210 -3.60 -10.27 15.67
C GLY A 210 -4.93 -9.79 16.24
N ALA A 211 -4.81 -8.77 17.07
CA ALA A 211 -5.93 -8.16 17.77
C ALA A 211 -5.73 -6.65 17.90
N THR A 212 -6.83 -5.92 17.85
CA THR A 212 -6.91 -4.53 18.28
C THR A 212 -7.92 -4.41 19.41
N TYR A 213 -7.48 -3.88 20.55
CA TYR A 213 -8.32 -3.64 21.71
C TYR A 213 -8.48 -2.16 21.98
N GLN A 214 -9.74 -1.73 22.13
CA GLN A 214 -10.10 -0.35 22.44
C GLN A 214 -10.35 -0.21 23.95
N PHE A 215 -9.39 0.33 24.70
CA PHE A 215 -9.51 0.54 26.16
C PHE A 215 -10.50 1.64 26.49
N SER A 216 -10.55 2.67 25.64
CA SER A 216 -11.47 3.80 25.74
C SER A 216 -11.66 4.42 24.34
N PRO A 217 -12.59 5.36 24.13
CA PRO A 217 -12.72 6.06 22.85
C PRO A 217 -11.43 6.75 22.37
N ASN A 218 -10.48 6.95 23.27
CA ASN A 218 -9.24 7.66 23.00
C ASN A 218 -7.97 6.80 23.06
N LEU A 219 -8.03 5.57 23.57
CA LEU A 219 -6.86 4.71 23.76
C LEU A 219 -7.09 3.33 23.17
N SER A 220 -6.23 2.92 22.26
CA SER A 220 -6.22 1.57 21.70
C SER A 220 -4.83 0.98 21.66
N ALA A 221 -4.76 -0.36 21.73
CA ALA A 221 -3.56 -1.12 21.48
C ALA A 221 -3.82 -2.17 20.40
N THR A 222 -2.82 -2.42 19.59
CA THR A 222 -2.85 -3.39 18.48
C THR A 222 -1.64 -4.31 18.60
N TYR A 223 -1.86 -5.61 18.53
CA TYR A 223 -0.81 -6.61 18.41
C TYR A 223 -1.05 -7.49 17.19
N PHE A 224 0.02 -7.76 16.43
CA PHE A 224 0.01 -8.73 15.33
C PHE A 224 1.26 -9.57 15.33
N TYR A 225 1.09 -10.83 15.01
CA TYR A 225 2.13 -11.77 14.64
C TYR A 225 1.99 -12.10 13.15
N GLY A 226 3.11 -12.15 12.43
CA GLY A 226 3.20 -12.60 11.05
C GLY A 226 4.38 -13.53 10.88
N GLN A 227 4.20 -14.62 10.12
CA GLN A 227 5.24 -15.58 9.76
C GLN A 227 5.25 -15.78 8.26
N LEU A 228 6.26 -15.25 7.59
CA LEU A 228 6.55 -15.59 6.20
C LEU A 228 7.42 -16.86 6.25
N GLU A 229 6.80 -18.01 5.96
CA GLU A 229 7.38 -19.34 6.15
C GLU A 229 8.78 -19.45 5.54
N ASP A 230 9.71 -20.03 6.30
CA ASP A 230 11.12 -20.23 5.95
C ASP A 230 11.92 -18.93 5.69
N ILE A 231 11.35 -17.76 5.97
CA ILE A 231 12.02 -16.49 5.75
C ILE A 231 12.11 -15.67 7.03
N TYR A 232 10.97 -15.22 7.59
CA TYR A 232 10.98 -14.46 8.84
C TYR A 232 9.68 -14.57 9.63
N GLN A 233 9.80 -14.32 10.93
CA GLN A 233 8.68 -14.03 11.82
C GLN A 233 8.75 -12.59 12.31
N GLN A 234 7.58 -11.98 12.48
CA GLN A 234 7.42 -10.58 12.82
C GLN A 234 6.38 -10.40 13.93
N ASN A 235 6.75 -9.67 14.97
CA ASN A 235 5.83 -9.20 15.99
C ASN A 235 5.65 -7.69 15.86
N TYR A 236 4.42 -7.22 15.94
CA TYR A 236 4.06 -5.81 15.96
C TYR A 236 3.28 -5.48 17.22
N LEU A 237 3.62 -4.36 17.86
CA LEU A 237 2.86 -3.74 18.94
C LEU A 237 2.66 -2.26 18.62
N GLY A 238 1.41 -1.81 18.60
CA GLY A 238 1.04 -0.41 18.42
C GLY A 238 0.20 0.10 19.57
N LEU A 239 0.44 1.33 19.99
CA LEU A 239 -0.39 2.08 20.94
C LEU A 239 -0.77 3.41 20.31
N SER A 240 -2.06 3.73 20.32
CA SER A 240 -2.57 5.01 19.83
C SER A 240 -3.40 5.70 20.91
N ASN A 241 -3.09 6.96 21.19
CA ASN A 241 -3.81 7.73 22.17
C ASN A 241 -4.13 9.14 21.65
N ARG A 242 -5.32 9.60 22.03
CA ARG A 242 -5.82 10.95 21.79
C ARG A 242 -6.11 11.65 23.12
N TRP A 243 -5.38 12.72 23.40
CA TRP A 243 -5.54 13.52 24.58
C TRP A 243 -6.23 14.85 24.24
N ALA A 244 -7.36 15.15 24.82
CA ALA A 244 -7.89 16.52 24.82
C ALA A 244 -7.12 17.32 25.89
N LEU A 245 -6.16 18.15 25.47
CA LEU A 245 -5.38 18.99 26.37
C LEU A 245 -6.21 20.18 26.85
N SER A 246 -7.07 20.70 25.98
CA SER A 246 -8.07 21.73 26.27
C SER A 246 -9.21 21.63 25.25
N ALA A 247 -10.16 22.58 25.29
CA ALA A 247 -11.23 22.67 24.29
C ALA A 247 -10.68 22.82 22.86
N ASP A 248 -9.55 23.50 22.68
CA ASP A 248 -8.98 23.85 21.38
C ASP A 248 -7.81 22.96 20.96
N TYR A 249 -7.17 22.26 21.91
CA TYR A 249 -5.93 21.52 21.65
C TYR A 249 -6.11 20.02 21.86
N THR A 250 -5.76 19.26 20.83
CA THR A 250 -5.72 17.79 20.88
C THR A 250 -4.30 17.31 20.62
N LEU A 251 -3.80 16.42 21.48
CA LEU A 251 -2.54 15.71 21.28
C LEU A 251 -2.83 14.27 20.82
N LEU A 252 -2.25 13.89 19.69
CA LEU A 252 -2.26 12.51 19.19
C LEU A 252 -0.88 11.92 19.45
N THR A 253 -0.82 10.72 20.01
CA THR A 253 0.44 9.99 20.25
C THR A 253 0.29 8.58 19.70
N GLU A 254 1.23 8.16 18.86
CA GLU A 254 1.36 6.81 18.34
C GLU A 254 2.72 6.25 18.72
N LEU A 255 2.73 5.09 19.36
CA LEU A 255 3.92 4.31 19.64
C LEU A 255 3.85 3.02 18.84
N ARG A 256 4.95 2.63 18.20
CA ARG A 256 5.02 1.47 17.33
C ARG A 256 6.30 0.70 17.57
N TYR A 257 6.18 -0.60 17.69
CA TYR A 257 7.29 -1.52 17.87
C TYR A 257 7.17 -2.69 16.93
N TYR A 258 8.28 -3.06 16.29
CA TYR A 258 8.43 -4.29 15.54
C TYR A 258 9.62 -5.08 16.04
N GLN A 259 9.50 -6.40 15.98
CA GLN A 259 10.59 -7.33 16.12
C GLN A 259 10.52 -8.34 14.98
N ASN A 260 11.61 -8.45 14.23
CA ASN A 260 11.76 -9.35 13.09
C ASN A 260 12.94 -10.28 13.34
N ARG A 261 12.74 -11.56 13.08
CA ARG A 261 13.78 -12.61 13.16
C ARG A 261 13.58 -13.57 11.99
N GLU A 262 14.66 -14.29 11.63
CA GLU A 262 14.57 -15.37 10.67
C GLU A 262 13.59 -16.46 11.13
N ASP A 263 13.06 -17.21 10.17
CA ASP A 263 12.14 -18.32 10.37
C ASP A 263 12.58 -19.55 9.55
N GLY A 264 12.33 -20.73 10.09
CA GLY A 264 12.51 -22.01 9.41
C GLY A 264 13.88 -22.18 8.77
N GLN A 265 13.92 -22.39 7.47
CA GLN A 265 15.16 -22.60 6.70
C GLN A 265 16.01 -21.32 6.54
N ALA A 266 15.54 -20.18 7.00
CA ALA A 266 16.23 -18.89 6.90
C ALA A 266 16.73 -18.61 5.47
N LEU A 267 15.83 -18.72 4.47
CA LEU A 267 16.16 -18.66 3.04
C LEU A 267 16.96 -17.41 2.63
N TYR A 268 16.89 -16.35 3.41
CA TYR A 268 17.66 -15.10 3.20
C TYR A 268 18.76 -14.89 4.25
N GLY A 269 19.08 -15.95 5.03
CA GLY A 269 20.04 -15.89 6.12
C GLY A 269 19.45 -15.25 7.38
N LYS A 270 20.33 -14.83 8.29
CA LYS A 270 19.94 -14.22 9.56
C LYS A 270 19.14 -12.92 9.33
N ILE A 271 18.03 -12.80 10.02
CA ILE A 271 17.23 -11.58 10.12
C ILE A 271 17.16 -11.17 11.59
N ASP A 272 17.78 -10.05 11.92
CA ASP A 272 17.74 -9.45 13.25
C ASP A 272 17.46 -7.96 13.09
N ASN A 273 16.19 -7.59 13.31
CA ASN A 273 15.76 -6.21 13.22
C ASN A 273 14.69 -5.91 14.28
N LYS A 274 14.85 -4.81 14.98
CA LYS A 274 13.84 -4.23 15.87
C LYS A 274 13.61 -2.78 15.45
N SER A 275 12.36 -2.38 15.34
CA SER A 275 11.98 -0.99 15.07
C SER A 275 11.23 -0.40 16.25
N TYR A 276 11.66 0.74 16.71
CA TYR A 276 10.96 1.56 17.70
C TYR A 276 10.54 2.87 17.03
N GLY A 277 9.28 3.22 17.11
CA GLY A 277 8.77 4.45 16.53
C GLY A 277 7.81 5.19 17.46
N ALA A 278 7.91 6.51 17.46
CA ALA A 278 6.96 7.38 18.14
C ALA A 278 6.60 8.56 17.23
N MET A 279 5.32 8.89 17.16
CA MET A 279 4.80 10.08 16.49
C MET A 279 3.89 10.81 17.44
N THR A 280 4.13 12.11 17.60
CA THR A 280 3.29 12.99 18.41
C THR A 280 2.84 14.16 17.56
N THR A 281 1.52 14.44 17.56
CA THR A 281 0.93 15.52 16.76
C THR A 281 -0.01 16.36 17.61
N VAL A 282 0.25 17.65 17.68
CA VAL A 282 -0.66 18.64 18.28
C VAL A 282 -1.56 19.19 17.19
N LYS A 283 -2.87 19.22 17.47
CA LYS A 283 -3.90 19.81 16.57
C LYS A 283 -4.61 20.96 17.28
N THR A 284 -4.82 22.06 16.55
CA THR A 284 -5.62 23.20 16.99
C THR A 284 -6.17 23.94 15.78
N GLY A 285 -7.48 24.21 15.76
CA GLY A 285 -8.15 24.78 14.58
C GLY A 285 -7.86 23.96 13.32
N GLY A 286 -7.40 24.63 12.26
CA GLY A 286 -6.98 23.99 11.00
C GLY A 286 -5.56 23.42 11.03
N HIS A 287 -4.77 23.67 12.09
CA HIS A 287 -3.34 23.32 12.16
C HIS A 287 -3.10 21.94 12.78
N ALA A 288 -2.11 21.22 12.28
CA ALA A 288 -1.54 20.05 12.93
C ALA A 288 -0.01 20.07 12.79
N LEU A 289 0.70 20.03 13.92
CA LEU A 289 2.16 19.98 13.97
C LEU A 289 2.59 18.65 14.57
N GLY A 290 3.38 17.88 13.85
CA GLY A 290 3.82 16.54 14.22
C GLY A 290 5.34 16.40 14.26
N VAL A 291 5.82 15.65 15.25
CA VAL A 291 7.22 15.22 15.37
C VAL A 291 7.25 13.71 15.48
N GLY A 292 8.06 13.07 14.66
CA GLY A 292 8.25 11.62 14.62
C GLY A 292 9.71 11.24 14.83
N TYR A 293 9.93 10.12 15.53
CA TYR A 293 11.23 9.48 15.68
C TYR A 293 11.09 7.98 15.45
N GLN A 294 12.08 7.39 14.79
CA GLN A 294 12.15 5.96 14.53
C GLN A 294 13.60 5.48 14.62
N ARG A 295 13.79 4.33 15.22
CA ARG A 295 15.09 3.68 15.35
C ARG A 295 15.00 2.24 14.88
N MET A 296 15.85 1.84 13.95
CA MET A 296 16.13 0.46 13.61
C MET A 296 17.33 -0.03 14.43
N LEU A 297 17.23 -1.20 15.02
CA LEU A 297 18.31 -1.89 15.76
C LEU A 297 18.48 -3.29 15.22
N GLY A 298 19.70 -3.77 15.15
CA GLY A 298 20.07 -5.10 14.65
C GLY A 298 20.82 -5.04 13.33
N ASP A 299 21.33 -6.18 12.90
CA ASP A 299 22.28 -6.31 11.80
C ASP A 299 21.60 -6.32 10.41
N SER A 300 20.27 -6.40 10.37
CA SER A 300 19.51 -6.41 9.11
C SER A 300 18.57 -5.24 8.97
N ALA A 301 18.26 -4.86 7.72
CA ALA A 301 17.16 -3.95 7.42
C ALA A 301 15.82 -4.57 7.83
N PHE A 302 14.79 -3.73 8.02
CA PHE A 302 13.42 -4.20 8.20
C PHE A 302 13.00 -5.03 6.97
N PRO A 303 12.47 -6.26 7.15
CA PRO A 303 12.12 -7.13 6.03
C PRO A 303 10.88 -6.62 5.30
N LEU A 304 11.01 -6.41 4.00
CA LEU A 304 9.92 -6.03 3.10
C LEU A 304 9.77 -7.12 2.04
N PHE A 305 8.57 -7.60 1.82
CA PHE A 305 8.36 -8.53 0.72
C PHE A 305 8.14 -7.81 -0.61
N ASN A 306 8.22 -8.59 -1.70
CA ASN A 306 8.08 -8.12 -3.08
C ASN A 306 6.78 -7.32 -3.31
N GLY A 307 6.66 -6.73 -4.49
CA GLY A 307 5.45 -6.03 -4.89
C GLY A 307 5.32 -4.62 -4.32
N TYR A 308 6.41 -4.04 -3.82
CA TYR A 308 6.40 -2.72 -3.20
C TYR A 308 5.36 -2.60 -2.09
N ALA A 309 5.21 -3.66 -1.28
CA ALA A 309 4.32 -3.63 -0.14
C ALA A 309 4.80 -2.56 0.85
N PRO A 310 4.06 -1.46 1.03
CA PRO A 310 4.48 -0.39 1.93
C PRO A 310 4.33 -0.84 3.38
N GLN A 311 5.04 -0.14 4.27
CA GLN A 311 4.93 -0.37 5.70
C GLN A 311 4.50 0.90 6.44
N PRO A 312 3.24 1.35 6.27
CA PRO A 312 2.76 2.61 6.85
C PRO A 312 2.63 2.56 8.38
N TYR A 313 2.82 1.39 8.97
CA TYR A 313 2.94 1.22 10.42
C TYR A 313 4.35 1.55 10.94
N LEU A 314 5.34 1.77 10.07
CA LEU A 314 6.56 2.47 10.44
C LEU A 314 6.28 3.97 10.50
N VAL A 315 6.78 4.64 11.54
CA VAL A 315 6.50 6.07 11.78
C VAL A 315 7.04 6.96 10.65
N ASN A 316 8.24 6.65 10.16
CA ASN A 316 8.93 7.44 9.14
C ASN A 316 8.87 6.79 7.75
N TRP A 317 7.75 6.15 7.39
CA TRP A 317 7.56 5.61 6.05
C TRP A 317 7.18 6.72 5.04
N SER A 318 7.92 6.79 3.92
CA SER A 318 7.65 7.73 2.82
C SER A 318 8.12 7.13 1.48
N THR A 319 8.50 7.95 0.52
CA THR A 319 9.15 7.50 -0.74
C THR A 319 10.48 6.83 -0.42
N VAL A 320 11.28 7.42 0.47
CA VAL A 320 12.36 6.74 1.18
C VAL A 320 11.76 5.98 2.36
N GLY A 321 12.15 4.73 2.54
CA GLY A 321 11.50 3.87 3.54
C GLY A 321 11.97 4.08 4.97
N PHE A 322 13.19 4.61 5.18
CA PHE A 322 13.82 4.80 6.50
C PHE A 322 13.83 3.50 7.34
N PHE A 323 14.21 2.39 6.71
CA PHE A 323 14.10 1.05 7.29
C PHE A 323 15.41 0.25 7.30
N LYS A 324 16.54 0.90 7.03
CA LYS A 324 17.85 0.23 6.92
C LYS A 324 18.41 -0.17 8.29
N ALA A 325 19.36 -1.11 8.28
CA ALA A 325 20.02 -1.57 9.50
C ALA A 325 20.63 -0.39 10.29
N ASN A 326 20.44 -0.37 11.59
CA ASN A 326 20.94 0.65 12.53
C ASN A 326 20.51 2.10 12.24
N GLU A 327 19.53 2.31 11.37
CA GLU A 327 19.07 3.66 11.02
C GLU A 327 18.32 4.33 12.16
N ALA A 328 18.71 5.58 12.46
CA ALA A 328 17.92 6.50 13.27
C ALA A 328 17.32 7.57 12.37
N SER A 329 16.02 7.73 12.39
CA SER A 329 15.34 8.73 11.57
C SER A 329 14.36 9.58 12.38
N TRP A 330 14.14 10.81 11.93
CA TRP A 330 13.17 11.72 12.52
C TRP A 330 12.40 12.44 11.42
N GLN A 331 11.20 12.94 11.75
CA GLN A 331 10.41 13.81 10.90
C GLN A 331 9.83 14.99 11.65
N LEU A 332 9.71 16.10 10.93
CA LEU A 332 8.87 17.23 11.28
C LEU A 332 7.79 17.34 10.23
N ARG A 333 6.53 17.41 10.64
CA ARG A 333 5.37 17.48 9.76
C ARG A 333 4.44 18.60 10.18
N TYR A 334 3.92 19.33 9.19
CA TYR A 334 2.88 20.32 9.38
C TYR A 334 1.77 20.10 8.36
N ASP A 335 0.53 20.08 8.84
CA ASP A 335 -0.67 20.00 8.01
C ASP A 335 -1.57 21.22 8.32
N TYR A 336 -2.25 21.71 7.27
CA TYR A 336 -3.25 22.77 7.40
C TYR A 336 -4.53 22.41 6.64
N ASP A 337 -5.67 22.46 7.32
CA ASP A 337 -7.01 22.31 6.75
C ASP A 337 -7.63 23.69 6.54
N PHE A 338 -7.84 24.07 5.31
CA PHE A 338 -8.34 25.41 4.93
C PHE A 338 -9.83 25.61 5.24
N VAL A 339 -10.53 24.62 5.80
CA VAL A 339 -11.89 24.80 6.33
C VAL A 339 -11.94 25.98 7.29
N ALA A 340 -10.91 26.16 8.13
CA ALA A 340 -10.79 27.28 9.06
C ALA A 340 -10.75 28.67 8.36
N LEU A 341 -10.39 28.71 7.07
CA LEU A 341 -10.38 29.93 6.24
C LEU A 341 -11.55 29.99 5.24
N GLY A 342 -12.56 29.13 5.41
CA GLY A 342 -13.75 29.09 4.54
C GLY A 342 -13.54 28.37 3.21
N VAL A 343 -12.47 27.59 3.03
CA VAL A 343 -12.19 26.81 1.83
C VAL A 343 -12.23 25.30 2.15
N PRO A 344 -13.42 24.72 2.36
CA PRO A 344 -13.53 23.30 2.67
C PRO A 344 -13.04 22.43 1.52
N GLY A 345 -12.36 21.34 1.86
CA GLY A 345 -11.78 20.40 0.89
C GLY A 345 -10.36 20.73 0.46
N LEU A 346 -9.85 21.94 0.69
CA LEU A 346 -8.45 22.27 0.43
C LEU A 346 -7.61 21.92 1.66
N ARG A 347 -6.49 21.23 1.43
CA ARG A 347 -5.51 20.85 2.45
C ARG A 347 -4.10 21.05 1.95
N PHE A 348 -3.24 21.40 2.86
CA PHE A 348 -1.79 21.46 2.67
C PHE A 348 -1.08 20.56 3.66
N MET A 349 -0.02 19.88 3.22
CA MET A 349 0.89 19.15 4.08
C MET A 349 2.33 19.41 3.63
N THR A 350 3.19 19.64 4.59
CA THR A 350 4.63 19.59 4.38
C THR A 350 5.29 18.74 5.45
N ARG A 351 6.34 18.02 5.06
CA ARG A 351 7.17 17.29 6.02
C ARG A 351 8.61 17.19 5.54
N TYR A 352 9.50 17.12 6.48
CA TYR A 352 10.90 16.80 6.26
C TYR A 352 11.27 15.58 7.12
N LEU A 353 11.93 14.61 6.50
CA LEU A 353 12.42 13.41 7.13
C LEU A 353 13.92 13.31 6.92
N ARG A 354 14.64 12.78 7.92
CA ARG A 354 16.07 12.51 7.82
C ARG A 354 16.42 11.24 8.57
N GLY A 355 17.18 10.35 7.91
CA GLY A 355 17.78 9.13 8.46
C GLY A 355 19.30 9.23 8.46
N SER A 356 19.96 8.63 9.46
CA SER A 356 21.41 8.59 9.64
C SER A 356 21.82 7.36 10.46
N GLY A 357 23.14 7.12 10.56
CA GLY A 357 23.68 5.96 11.28
C GLY A 357 23.36 4.63 10.59
N ILE A 358 23.20 4.65 9.27
CA ILE A 358 22.80 3.51 8.45
C ILE A 358 23.98 2.56 8.29
N ASP A 359 23.84 1.31 8.71
CA ASP A 359 24.81 0.27 8.47
C ASP A 359 24.59 -0.36 7.08
N ARG A 360 25.61 -0.31 6.25
CA ARG A 360 25.65 -0.93 4.92
C ARG A 360 26.88 -1.84 4.75
N GLY A 361 27.49 -2.25 5.86
CA GLY A 361 28.71 -3.05 5.84
C GLY A 361 29.95 -2.26 5.45
N ASN A 362 29.91 -0.93 5.41
CA ASN A 362 31.06 -0.05 5.28
C ASN A 362 31.33 0.69 6.61
N ASN A 363 32.55 1.14 6.80
CA ASN A 363 32.95 1.83 8.03
C ASN A 363 32.52 3.30 8.12
N ASP A 364 31.80 3.82 7.09
CA ASP A 364 31.41 5.22 6.97
C ASP A 364 29.97 5.47 7.45
N LEU A 365 29.59 4.95 8.62
CA LEU A 365 28.21 5.03 9.14
C LEU A 365 27.69 6.48 9.21
N ASP A 366 28.52 7.41 9.62
CA ASP A 366 28.15 8.84 9.73
C ASP A 366 27.91 9.51 8.38
N GLN A 367 28.44 8.94 7.30
CA GLN A 367 28.24 9.42 5.93
C GLN A 367 27.02 8.81 5.24
N ASN A 368 26.48 7.73 5.81
CA ASN A 368 25.28 7.08 5.31
C ASN A 368 24.04 7.83 5.83
N VAL A 369 23.50 8.67 4.98
CA VAL A 369 22.35 9.51 5.32
C VAL A 369 21.31 9.49 4.20
N GLU A 370 20.07 9.65 4.58
CA GLU A 370 18.97 9.88 3.65
C GLU A 370 18.03 10.95 4.18
N SER A 371 17.44 11.70 3.26
CA SER A 371 16.45 12.71 3.59
C SER A 371 15.40 12.83 2.51
N GLU A 372 14.24 13.27 2.92
CA GLU A 372 13.11 13.53 2.04
C GLU A 372 12.34 14.73 2.52
N ARG A 373 11.98 15.61 1.60
CA ARG A 373 11.06 16.72 1.81
C ARG A 373 9.82 16.51 0.94
N ASN A 374 8.65 16.71 1.50
CA ASN A 374 7.39 16.65 0.77
C ASN A 374 6.63 17.96 0.91
N PHE A 375 6.04 18.44 -0.20
CA PHE A 375 4.92 19.37 -0.22
C PHE A 375 3.75 18.71 -0.91
N VAL A 376 2.57 18.79 -0.30
CA VAL A 376 1.34 18.23 -0.87
C VAL A 376 0.21 19.25 -0.74
N PHE A 377 -0.39 19.62 -1.85
CA PHE A 377 -1.69 20.30 -1.87
C PHE A 377 -2.73 19.33 -2.39
N SER A 378 -3.86 19.25 -1.72
CA SER A 378 -4.99 18.45 -2.18
C SER A 378 -6.28 19.23 -2.06
N TYR A 379 -7.19 19.02 -3.02
CA TYR A 379 -8.51 19.60 -3.02
C TYR A 379 -9.53 18.56 -3.43
N VAL A 380 -10.65 18.51 -2.72
CA VAL A 380 -11.81 17.68 -3.07
C VAL A 380 -13.01 18.58 -3.27
N VAL A 381 -13.67 18.47 -4.42
CA VAL A 381 -14.87 19.23 -4.75
C VAL A 381 -15.99 18.85 -3.77
N GLN A 382 -16.59 19.86 -3.09
CA GLN A 382 -17.50 19.63 -1.97
C GLN A 382 -18.97 19.50 -2.38
N SER A 383 -19.37 20.03 -3.55
CA SER A 383 -20.76 20.09 -3.98
C SER A 383 -20.91 20.09 -5.50
N GLY A 384 -22.14 19.98 -5.99
CA GLY A 384 -22.47 19.99 -7.42
C GLY A 384 -22.21 18.64 -8.09
N ALA A 385 -22.28 18.64 -9.42
CA ALA A 385 -22.16 17.43 -10.26
C ALA A 385 -20.78 16.72 -10.14
N LEU A 386 -19.75 17.45 -9.73
CA LEU A 386 -18.39 16.94 -9.57
C LEU A 386 -18.01 16.71 -8.09
N LYS A 387 -19.01 16.67 -7.18
CA LYS A 387 -18.74 16.36 -5.77
C LYS A 387 -17.91 15.09 -5.64
N GLY A 388 -16.81 15.16 -4.87
CA GLY A 388 -15.89 14.04 -4.68
C GLY A 388 -14.73 13.98 -5.69
N LEU A 389 -14.72 14.81 -6.75
CA LEU A 389 -13.57 14.93 -7.64
C LEU A 389 -12.39 15.49 -6.85
N GLY A 390 -11.31 14.73 -6.78
CA GLY A 390 -10.10 15.04 -6.04
C GLY A 390 -8.95 15.46 -6.95
N PHE A 391 -8.18 16.43 -6.50
CA PHE A 391 -6.94 16.87 -7.12
C PHE A 391 -5.82 16.83 -6.07
N GLU A 392 -4.66 16.36 -6.46
CA GLU A 392 -3.46 16.40 -5.63
C GLU A 392 -2.26 16.82 -6.47
N TRP A 393 -1.50 17.81 -5.98
CA TRP A 393 -0.15 18.07 -6.41
C TRP A 393 0.79 17.72 -5.27
N ARG A 394 1.81 16.91 -5.60
CA ARG A 394 2.86 16.50 -4.67
C ARG A 394 4.21 16.80 -5.26
N ASN A 395 5.05 17.51 -4.51
CA ASN A 395 6.46 17.73 -4.81
C ASN A 395 7.30 17.02 -3.75
N ILE A 396 8.22 16.18 -4.21
CA ILE A 396 9.10 15.37 -3.37
C ILE A 396 10.53 15.69 -3.76
N ASP A 397 11.39 15.94 -2.77
CA ASP A 397 12.84 16.08 -2.95
C ASP A 397 13.53 15.02 -2.11
N VAL A 398 14.29 14.13 -2.76
CA VAL A 398 14.98 13.00 -2.12
C VAL A 398 16.47 13.18 -2.28
N LYS A 399 17.21 13.03 -1.18
CA LYS A 399 18.67 12.99 -1.17
C LYS A 399 19.14 11.84 -0.31
N THR A 400 19.87 10.92 -0.92
CA THR A 400 20.52 9.83 -0.21
C THR A 400 22.02 9.83 -0.53
N ARG A 401 22.84 9.58 0.47
CA ARG A 401 24.28 9.42 0.35
C ARG A 401 24.70 8.22 1.17
N TYR A 402 25.45 7.32 0.57
CA TYR A 402 25.93 6.10 1.21
C TYR A 402 27.43 5.96 0.98
N GLY A 403 28.23 6.30 2.01
CA GLY A 403 29.69 6.36 1.93
C GLY A 403 30.23 7.65 1.31
N SER A 404 31.52 7.66 1.01
CA SER A 404 32.27 8.81 0.52
C SER A 404 32.24 9.01 -1.00
N GLY A 405 31.73 8.01 -1.76
CA GLY A 405 31.72 8.05 -3.23
C GLY A 405 30.53 8.77 -3.82
N ARG A 406 30.72 9.43 -4.98
CA ARG A 406 29.63 10.11 -5.72
C ARG A 406 28.55 9.15 -6.25
N ALA A 407 28.90 7.89 -6.50
CA ALA A 407 28.00 6.87 -7.08
C ALA A 407 27.03 6.21 -6.08
N SER A 408 27.03 6.62 -4.82
CA SER A 408 26.36 5.91 -3.74
C SER A 408 25.13 6.62 -3.23
N GLY A 409 24.07 6.69 -4.02
CA GLY A 409 22.81 7.26 -3.54
C GLY A 409 21.93 7.80 -4.65
N ALA A 410 20.84 8.45 -4.26
CA ALA A 410 19.91 9.11 -5.17
C ALA A 410 19.73 10.57 -4.78
N ASP A 411 19.73 11.46 -5.76
CA ASP A 411 19.34 12.85 -5.62
C ASP A 411 18.37 13.19 -6.74
N TYR A 412 17.09 13.38 -6.39
CA TYR A 412 16.05 13.70 -7.37
C TYR A 412 14.93 14.55 -6.79
N ALA A 413 14.29 15.29 -7.69
CA ALA A 413 13.01 15.92 -7.46
C ALA A 413 11.91 15.18 -8.22
N GLU A 414 10.76 14.98 -7.60
CA GLU A 414 9.60 14.33 -8.24
C GLU A 414 8.37 15.21 -8.08
N ASN A 415 7.64 15.39 -9.18
CA ASN A 415 6.33 16.01 -9.19
C ASN A 415 5.28 14.97 -9.54
N ARG A 416 4.16 14.99 -8.82
CA ARG A 416 2.97 14.19 -9.10
C ARG A 416 1.77 15.11 -9.23
N LEU A 417 1.01 14.95 -10.30
CA LEU A 417 -0.32 15.52 -10.44
C LEU A 417 -1.30 14.36 -10.50
N ILE A 418 -2.23 14.30 -9.56
CA ILE A 418 -3.15 13.18 -9.43
C ILE A 418 -4.56 13.73 -9.39
N THR A 419 -5.43 13.18 -10.25
CA THR A 419 -6.87 13.44 -10.22
C THR A 419 -7.59 12.14 -9.97
N THR A 420 -8.52 12.13 -9.02
CA THR A 420 -9.29 10.94 -8.63
C THR A 420 -10.76 11.22 -8.61
N TYR A 421 -11.57 10.27 -9.01
CA TYR A 421 -13.00 10.29 -8.86
C TYR A 421 -13.54 8.88 -8.61
N THR A 422 -14.58 8.75 -7.80
CA THR A 422 -15.25 7.46 -7.59
C THR A 422 -16.74 7.65 -7.79
N TRP A 423 -17.32 6.87 -8.71
CA TRP A 423 -18.76 6.69 -8.83
C TRP A 423 -19.20 5.51 -7.98
N ASN A 424 -20.24 5.70 -7.21
CA ASN A 424 -20.94 4.65 -6.49
C ASN A 424 -22.34 4.54 -7.08
N PHE A 425 -22.75 3.32 -7.39
CA PHE A 425 -24.03 2.99 -8.02
C PHE A 425 -24.88 2.16 -7.08
#